data_72e0937f29c7f78e16def93b7a985109
#
_entry.id   72e0937f29c7f78e16def93b7a985109
#
_cell.length_a   1.000
_cell.length_b   1.000
_cell.length_c   1.000
_cell.angle_alpha   90.00
_cell.angle_beta   90.00
_cell.angle_gamma   90.00
#
_symmetry.space_group_name_H-M   'P 1'
#
loop_
_entity.id
_entity.type
_entity.pdbx_description
1 polymer ?
#
loop_
_entity_poly.entity_id
_entity_poly.type
_entity_poly.pdbx_seq_one_letter_code
_entity_poly.pdbx_strand_id
1 'polypeptide(L)'
;MADQEITLMKGNEAIAHAAIRCGCDGYFGYPITPQSEVLETLAVEKPWETTGMVVLQAESEVSSINMVYGGACTGKRVMTSSSSPGISLMQEGLSYMAGAELPALIVDVMRGGPGLGTIQPSQADYFQACKGGGHGDYHLIVLAPASVQEMADFVDLSFELAFRYRNPAMILADGAIGQMMEKVVLPPFKPRRTEEEIIKECPWATTGRMGRKHPNIITSLELRSEEMEVINLRIQKKYKEIEEKEVRFEEYLLDDAEYAIVAFGSAARIAKKSIEIARSQGIKVGLLRPIILWPFPTKEVQKLAGKVKGILSLEINAGQMVEDIRLAVEGKVPVQHFGRLGGIIPDPDEVVDAIKRLF
;
A
#
# COMPACT_ATOMS: atom_id res chain seq x y z
N MET A 1 -2.50 7.69 31.99
CA MET A 1 -2.25 7.64 30.54
C MET A 1 -0.75 7.45 30.42
N ALA A 2 -0.28 6.33 29.85
CA ALA A 2 1.15 6.19 29.60
C ALA A 2 1.55 7.32 28.65
N ASP A 3 2.65 8.02 28.93
CA ASP A 3 3.19 9.04 28.06
C ASP A 3 3.43 8.40 26.69
N GLN A 4 2.69 8.85 25.67
CA GLN A 4 2.92 8.40 24.31
C GLN A 4 4.28 8.93 23.87
N GLU A 5 5.17 8.02 23.56
CA GLU A 5 6.51 8.35 23.05
C GLU A 5 6.38 9.00 21.67
N ILE A 6 6.67 10.31 21.60
CA ILE A 6 6.69 11.08 20.36
C ILE A 6 8.13 11.18 19.90
N THR A 7 8.43 10.63 18.72
CA THR A 7 9.78 10.62 18.16
C THR A 7 9.78 11.28 16.79
N LEU A 8 10.83 12.04 16.49
CA LEU A 8 11.06 12.61 15.15
C LEU A 8 11.79 11.57 14.32
N MET A 9 11.19 11.12 13.22
CA MET A 9 11.78 10.09 12.36
C MET A 9 11.34 10.20 10.91
N LYS A 10 12.08 9.55 10.00
CA LYS A 10 11.69 9.40 8.60
C LYS A 10 10.56 8.40 8.43
N GLY A 11 9.84 8.48 7.29
CA GLY A 11 8.79 7.52 6.95
C GLY A 11 9.30 6.07 6.87
N ASN A 12 10.47 5.87 6.28
CA ASN A 12 11.09 4.53 6.21
C ASN A 12 11.46 3.98 7.59
N GLU A 13 11.98 4.84 8.49
CA GLU A 13 12.28 4.46 9.89
C GLU A 13 10.99 4.11 10.64
N ALA A 14 9.91 4.88 10.41
CA ALA A 14 8.61 4.63 11.02
C ALA A 14 8.03 3.27 10.66
N ILE A 15 8.18 2.81 9.42
CA ILE A 15 7.83 1.44 8.99
C ILE A 15 8.59 0.40 9.81
N ALA A 16 9.92 0.55 9.95
CA ALA A 16 10.75 -0.40 10.67
C ALA A 16 10.37 -0.49 12.15
N HIS A 17 10.25 0.65 12.83
CA HIS A 17 9.83 0.70 14.23
C HIS A 17 8.42 0.16 14.45
N ALA A 18 7.47 0.48 13.56
CA ALA A 18 6.11 -0.05 13.63
C ALA A 18 6.09 -1.57 13.44
N ALA A 19 6.90 -2.11 12.51
CA ALA A 19 7.02 -3.56 12.30
C ALA A 19 7.49 -4.29 13.57
N ILE A 20 8.52 -3.76 14.23
CA ILE A 20 9.00 -4.31 15.52
C ILE A 20 7.87 -4.29 16.57
N ARG A 21 7.16 -3.17 16.67
CA ARG A 21 6.12 -2.96 17.71
C ARG A 21 4.83 -3.72 17.45
N CYS A 22 4.46 -4.01 16.19
CA CYS A 22 3.24 -4.75 15.89
C CYS A 22 3.39 -6.29 15.91
N GLY A 23 4.55 -6.80 16.40
CA GLY A 23 4.81 -8.23 16.53
C GLY A 23 5.07 -8.91 15.19
N CYS A 24 5.78 -8.25 14.28
CA CYS A 24 6.30 -8.86 13.06
C CYS A 24 7.29 -9.97 13.40
N ASP A 25 7.18 -11.11 12.73
CA ASP A 25 8.03 -12.28 12.95
C ASP A 25 9.28 -12.28 12.07
N GLY A 26 9.20 -11.66 10.88
CA GLY A 26 10.34 -11.65 9.97
C GLY A 26 10.28 -10.57 8.90
N TYR A 27 11.44 -9.99 8.62
CA TYR A 27 11.70 -9.11 7.49
C TYR A 27 12.74 -9.75 6.58
N PHE A 28 12.43 -9.84 5.29
CA PHE A 28 13.32 -10.35 4.26
C PHE A 28 13.40 -9.33 3.14
N GLY A 29 14.52 -8.63 2.99
CA GLY A 29 14.62 -7.53 2.06
C GLY A 29 15.96 -7.44 1.35
N TYR A 30 15.98 -6.67 0.27
CA TYR A 30 17.18 -6.30 -0.46
C TYR A 30 17.25 -4.76 -0.51
N PRO A 31 18.41 -4.16 -0.21
CA PRO A 31 18.53 -2.70 -0.13
C PRO A 31 18.41 -2.07 -1.51
N ILE A 32 17.52 -1.07 -1.62
CA ILE A 32 17.31 -0.28 -2.83
C ILE A 32 16.83 1.13 -2.44
N THR A 33 17.41 2.18 -3.05
CA THR A 33 16.98 3.55 -2.82
C THR A 33 15.60 3.80 -3.47
N PRO A 34 14.65 4.50 -2.78
CA PRO A 34 14.82 5.29 -1.56
C PRO A 34 14.31 4.61 -0.27
N GLN A 35 14.27 3.29 -0.15
CA GLN A 35 13.73 2.58 1.01
C GLN A 35 14.79 1.92 1.92
N SER A 36 16.08 2.08 1.65
CA SER A 36 17.18 1.39 2.35
C SER A 36 17.12 1.54 3.87
N GLU A 37 16.62 2.68 4.37
CA GLU A 37 16.53 2.95 5.81
C GLU A 37 15.60 1.98 6.54
N VAL A 38 14.67 1.28 5.86
CA VAL A 38 13.87 0.24 6.53
C VAL A 38 14.78 -0.89 7.05
N LEU A 39 15.64 -1.44 6.17
CA LEU A 39 16.59 -2.48 6.56
C LEU A 39 17.67 -1.95 7.52
N GLU A 40 18.19 -0.76 7.25
CA GLU A 40 19.22 -0.11 8.08
C GLU A 40 18.73 0.11 9.51
N THR A 41 17.50 0.63 9.69
CA THR A 41 16.87 0.81 11.01
C THR A 41 16.70 -0.53 11.71
N LEU A 42 16.19 -1.56 11.03
CA LEU A 42 16.06 -2.90 11.60
C LEU A 42 17.42 -3.47 12.02
N ALA A 43 18.49 -3.21 11.26
CA ALA A 43 19.83 -3.64 11.60
C ALA A 43 20.39 -2.92 12.84
N VAL A 44 20.08 -1.64 13.03
CA VAL A 44 20.49 -0.85 14.21
C VAL A 44 19.70 -1.26 15.44
N GLU A 45 18.38 -1.42 15.33
CA GLU A 45 17.47 -1.79 16.43
C GLU A 45 17.63 -3.24 16.91
N LYS A 46 18.23 -4.11 16.09
CA LYS A 46 18.51 -5.53 16.39
C LYS A 46 17.30 -6.27 16.99
N PRO A 47 16.14 -6.27 16.33
CA PRO A 47 14.92 -6.85 16.90
C PRO A 47 15.04 -8.37 17.15
N TRP A 48 16.01 -9.04 16.58
CA TRP A 48 16.31 -10.45 16.90
C TRP A 48 16.80 -10.65 18.34
N GLU A 49 17.43 -9.63 18.95
CA GLU A 49 17.88 -9.66 20.35
C GLU A 49 16.73 -9.32 21.33
N THR A 50 15.78 -8.48 20.92
CA THR A 50 14.75 -7.92 21.81
C THR A 50 13.40 -8.63 21.67
N THR A 51 12.93 -8.85 20.45
CA THR A 51 11.63 -9.46 20.16
C THR A 51 11.75 -10.86 19.53
N GLY A 52 12.94 -11.23 19.06
CA GLY A 52 13.19 -12.44 18.29
C GLY A 52 12.68 -12.36 16.84
N MET A 53 12.38 -11.16 16.32
CA MET A 53 12.06 -10.94 14.90
C MET A 53 13.27 -11.28 14.05
N VAL A 54 13.09 -12.10 13.02
CA VAL A 54 14.17 -12.43 12.08
C VAL A 54 14.34 -11.26 11.10
N VAL A 55 15.55 -10.79 10.93
CA VAL A 55 15.91 -9.81 9.90
C VAL A 55 16.98 -10.38 9.01
N LEU A 56 16.72 -10.47 7.72
CA LEU A 56 17.66 -11.08 6.77
C LEU A 56 17.71 -10.28 5.48
N GLN A 57 18.93 -9.88 5.11
CA GLN A 57 19.18 -9.32 3.79
C GLN A 57 19.29 -10.48 2.78
N ALA A 58 18.38 -10.49 1.83
CA ALA A 58 18.37 -11.45 0.74
C ALA A 58 19.43 -11.09 -0.32
N GLU A 59 19.70 -12.01 -1.23
CA GLU A 59 20.61 -11.81 -2.36
C GLU A 59 20.01 -10.94 -3.46
N SER A 60 18.67 -10.94 -3.55
CA SER A 60 17.91 -10.17 -4.56
C SER A 60 16.46 -10.02 -4.12
N GLU A 61 15.69 -9.18 -4.84
CA GLU A 61 14.25 -9.03 -4.62
C GLU A 61 13.48 -10.31 -4.90
N VAL A 62 13.91 -11.11 -5.90
CA VAL A 62 13.33 -12.42 -6.18
C VAL A 62 13.53 -13.36 -5.00
N SER A 63 14.71 -13.37 -4.40
CA SER A 63 14.98 -14.15 -3.19
C SER A 63 14.14 -13.62 -2.01
N SER A 64 14.02 -12.31 -1.85
CA SER A 64 13.24 -11.68 -0.78
C SER A 64 11.78 -12.13 -0.79
N ILE A 65 11.11 -12.05 -1.95
CA ILE A 65 9.70 -12.41 -2.04
C ILE A 65 9.47 -13.92 -1.84
N ASN A 66 10.41 -14.77 -2.27
CA ASN A 66 10.34 -16.21 -2.01
C ASN A 66 10.54 -16.56 -0.53
N MET A 67 11.40 -15.82 0.19
CA MET A 67 11.53 -15.95 1.65
C MET A 67 10.26 -15.50 2.37
N VAL A 68 9.63 -14.40 1.92
CA VAL A 68 8.33 -13.94 2.43
C VAL A 68 7.26 -15.00 2.17
N TYR A 69 7.21 -15.59 0.97
CA TYR A 69 6.30 -16.69 0.65
C TYR A 69 6.46 -17.85 1.64
N GLY A 70 7.71 -18.33 1.82
CA GLY A 70 8.01 -19.42 2.75
C GLY A 70 7.63 -19.08 4.21
N GLY A 71 7.99 -17.89 4.66
CA GLY A 71 7.64 -17.40 5.99
C GLY A 71 6.13 -17.29 6.20
N ALA A 72 5.39 -16.74 5.23
CA ALA A 72 3.94 -16.63 5.27
C ALA A 72 3.23 -17.99 5.35
N CYS A 73 3.80 -19.03 4.68
CA CYS A 73 3.27 -20.39 4.78
C CYS A 73 3.19 -20.93 6.22
N THR A 74 4.03 -20.43 7.11
CA THR A 74 4.06 -20.84 8.53
C THR A 74 3.02 -20.14 9.40
N GLY A 75 2.21 -19.24 8.84
CA GLY A 75 1.25 -18.43 9.57
C GLY A 75 1.85 -17.26 10.34
N LYS A 76 3.13 -16.97 10.16
CA LYS A 76 3.84 -15.87 10.80
C LYS A 76 3.62 -14.56 10.05
N ARG A 77 3.70 -13.43 10.78
CA ARG A 77 3.69 -12.08 10.20
C ARG A 77 5.05 -11.80 9.58
N VAL A 78 5.11 -11.80 8.28
CA VAL A 78 6.35 -11.54 7.53
C VAL A 78 6.15 -10.40 6.54
N MET A 79 7.25 -9.69 6.27
CA MET A 79 7.23 -8.56 5.36
C MET A 79 8.51 -8.43 4.53
N THR A 80 8.40 -7.65 3.47
CA THR A 80 9.51 -7.11 2.70
C THR A 80 9.26 -5.65 2.37
N SER A 81 10.32 -4.93 2.03
CA SER A 81 10.24 -3.60 1.42
C SER A 81 11.15 -3.51 0.21
N SER A 82 10.73 -2.74 -0.78
CA SER A 82 11.50 -2.47 -1.99
C SER A 82 11.09 -1.13 -2.60
N SER A 83 11.56 -0.86 -3.79
CA SER A 83 11.20 0.30 -4.61
C SER A 83 10.96 -0.18 -6.03
N SER A 84 10.14 0.52 -6.74
CA SER A 84 9.69 0.33 -8.14
C SER A 84 10.36 -0.80 -8.97
N PRO A 85 11.68 -0.75 -9.32
CA PRO A 85 12.30 -1.84 -10.07
C PRO A 85 12.35 -3.17 -9.31
N GLY A 86 12.55 -3.11 -7.98
CA GLY A 86 12.58 -4.31 -7.16
C GLY A 86 11.19 -4.92 -7.00
N ILE A 87 10.14 -4.10 -6.89
CA ILE A 87 8.75 -4.57 -6.92
C ILE A 87 8.43 -5.24 -8.25
N SER A 88 8.98 -4.74 -9.37
CA SER A 88 8.84 -5.39 -10.67
C SER A 88 9.39 -6.83 -10.66
N LEU A 89 10.52 -7.06 -9.99
CA LEU A 89 11.10 -8.41 -9.84
C LEU A 89 10.29 -9.32 -8.90
N MET A 90 9.50 -8.75 -8.00
CA MET A 90 8.68 -9.50 -7.03
C MET A 90 7.32 -9.94 -7.60
N GLN A 91 6.90 -9.50 -8.77
CA GLN A 91 5.53 -9.67 -9.28
C GLN A 91 5.10 -11.13 -9.43
N GLU A 92 5.98 -12.02 -9.84
CA GLU A 92 5.69 -13.46 -9.89
C GLU A 92 5.39 -14.02 -8.49
N GLY A 93 6.23 -13.68 -7.51
CA GLY A 93 6.04 -14.10 -6.13
C GLY A 93 4.73 -13.55 -5.52
N LEU A 94 4.35 -12.31 -5.83
CA LEU A 94 3.08 -11.72 -5.41
C LEU A 94 1.88 -12.47 -5.99
N SER A 95 1.94 -12.82 -7.28
CA SER A 95 0.92 -13.66 -7.92
C SER A 95 0.81 -15.03 -7.23
N TYR A 96 1.93 -15.68 -6.94
CA TYR A 96 1.95 -16.97 -6.21
C TYR A 96 1.35 -16.84 -4.81
N MET A 97 1.67 -15.77 -4.07
CA MET A 97 1.14 -15.54 -2.73
C MET A 97 -0.37 -15.29 -2.76
N ALA A 98 -0.86 -14.53 -3.74
CA ALA A 98 -2.30 -14.30 -3.91
C ALA A 98 -3.04 -15.60 -4.25
N GLY A 99 -2.50 -16.41 -5.18
CA GLY A 99 -3.06 -17.71 -5.55
C GLY A 99 -3.04 -18.74 -4.42
N ALA A 100 -2.00 -18.71 -3.58
CA ALA A 100 -1.89 -19.56 -2.38
C ALA A 100 -2.64 -18.99 -1.16
N GLU A 101 -3.26 -17.82 -1.28
CA GLU A 101 -3.97 -17.10 -0.23
C GLU A 101 -3.09 -16.90 1.03
N LEU A 102 -1.90 -16.36 0.83
CA LEU A 102 -0.92 -16.11 1.89
C LEU A 102 -0.91 -14.65 2.33
N PRO A 103 -1.05 -14.38 3.64
CA PRO A 103 -0.95 -13.04 4.19
C PRO A 103 0.52 -12.60 4.33
N ALA A 104 0.84 -11.42 3.84
CA ALA A 104 2.12 -10.75 4.08
C ALA A 104 1.99 -9.24 3.88
N LEU A 105 2.96 -8.48 4.37
CA LEU A 105 3.09 -7.06 4.10
C LEU A 105 4.23 -6.82 3.11
N ILE A 106 3.91 -6.10 2.04
CA ILE A 106 4.87 -5.58 1.07
C ILE A 106 4.88 -4.05 1.20
N VAL A 107 6.05 -3.45 1.24
CA VAL A 107 6.20 -1.99 1.22
C VAL A 107 6.89 -1.58 -0.07
N ASP A 108 6.21 -0.78 -0.85
CA ASP A 108 6.78 -0.11 -2.03
C ASP A 108 6.99 1.37 -1.74
N VAL A 109 8.25 1.83 -1.80
CA VAL A 109 8.58 3.25 -1.74
C VAL A 109 8.95 3.69 -3.16
N MET A 110 7.94 4.19 -3.87
CA MET A 110 8.00 4.48 -5.31
C MET A 110 9.05 5.52 -5.67
N ARG A 111 9.73 5.28 -6.78
CA ARG A 111 10.66 6.21 -7.43
C ARG A 111 10.37 6.36 -8.92
N GLY A 112 10.92 7.42 -9.53
CA GLY A 112 10.67 7.72 -10.93
C GLY A 112 11.30 6.71 -11.90
N GLY A 113 10.46 6.23 -12.82
CA GLY A 113 10.82 5.37 -13.96
C GLY A 113 10.53 6.07 -15.30
N PRO A 114 10.48 5.31 -16.42
CA PRO A 114 10.67 3.85 -16.52
C PRO A 114 12.14 3.40 -16.48
N GLY A 115 12.33 2.08 -16.46
CA GLY A 115 13.64 1.44 -16.40
C GLY A 115 14.30 1.61 -15.04
N LEU A 116 15.62 1.82 -15.00
CA LEU A 116 16.33 2.08 -13.75
C LEU A 116 15.90 3.43 -13.15
N GLY A 117 15.53 4.38 -14.00
CA GLY A 117 14.93 5.66 -13.64
C GLY A 117 15.79 6.56 -12.77
N THR A 118 15.14 7.21 -11.82
CA THR A 118 15.76 8.12 -10.84
C THR A 118 15.39 7.67 -9.42
N ILE A 119 16.13 8.14 -8.43
CA ILE A 119 15.82 7.91 -7.01
C ILE A 119 14.78 8.89 -6.44
N GLN A 120 14.32 9.84 -7.26
CA GLN A 120 13.39 10.88 -6.86
C GLN A 120 11.93 10.33 -6.77
N PRO A 121 11.06 10.98 -5.98
CA PRO A 121 9.69 10.49 -5.74
C PRO A 121 8.85 10.36 -7.01
N SER A 122 8.00 9.35 -7.05
CA SER A 122 7.01 9.14 -8.12
C SER A 122 5.78 8.41 -7.57
N GLN A 123 4.69 8.40 -8.34
CA GLN A 123 3.49 7.60 -8.09
C GLN A 123 3.16 6.72 -9.30
N ALA A 124 4.20 6.30 -10.05
CA ALA A 124 4.03 5.58 -11.31
C ALA A 124 3.83 4.06 -11.15
N ASP A 125 3.85 3.52 -9.94
CA ASP A 125 3.59 2.11 -9.66
C ASP A 125 2.11 1.82 -9.30
N TYR A 126 1.22 2.81 -9.46
CA TYR A 126 -0.20 2.63 -9.19
C TYR A 126 -0.78 1.44 -9.97
N PHE A 127 -0.53 1.34 -11.28
CA PHE A 127 -1.00 0.21 -12.07
C PHE A 127 -0.40 -1.10 -11.58
N GLN A 128 0.90 -1.13 -11.34
CA GLN A 128 1.61 -2.32 -10.87
C GLN A 128 1.05 -2.83 -9.52
N ALA A 129 0.72 -1.91 -8.61
CA ALA A 129 0.15 -2.23 -7.29
C ALA A 129 -1.33 -2.60 -7.35
N CYS A 130 -2.15 -1.82 -8.07
CA CYS A 130 -3.61 -1.93 -8.03
C CYS A 130 -4.19 -2.81 -9.13
N LYS A 131 -3.55 -2.87 -10.33
CA LYS A 131 -3.99 -3.70 -11.47
C LYS A 131 -3.23 -5.01 -11.56
N GLY A 132 -2.14 -5.18 -10.78
CA GLY A 132 -1.27 -6.34 -10.80
C GLY A 132 -0.20 -6.28 -11.90
N GLY A 133 0.99 -6.80 -11.59
CA GLY A 133 2.10 -6.95 -12.53
C GLY A 133 2.46 -8.40 -12.81
N GLY A 134 2.00 -9.34 -11.96
CA GLY A 134 2.07 -10.78 -12.19
C GLY A 134 0.89 -11.26 -13.05
N HIS A 135 0.83 -12.56 -13.34
CA HIS A 135 -0.27 -13.13 -14.09
C HIS A 135 -1.43 -13.59 -13.18
N GLY A 136 -2.62 -13.68 -13.77
CA GLY A 136 -3.85 -14.15 -13.12
C GLY A 136 -4.73 -13.02 -12.59
N ASP A 137 -5.93 -13.40 -12.19
CA ASP A 137 -6.98 -12.48 -11.74
C ASP A 137 -6.86 -12.22 -10.25
N TYR A 138 -5.79 -11.53 -9.82
CA TYR A 138 -5.53 -11.24 -8.42
C TYR A 138 -5.41 -9.75 -8.14
N HIS A 139 -5.65 -9.39 -6.88
CA HIS A 139 -5.43 -8.06 -6.34
C HIS A 139 -4.70 -8.12 -5.00
N LEU A 140 -3.92 -7.08 -4.71
CA LEU A 140 -3.39 -6.78 -3.38
C LEU A 140 -4.33 -5.79 -2.69
N ILE A 141 -4.35 -5.77 -1.36
CA ILE A 141 -4.96 -4.67 -0.62
C ILE A 141 -3.91 -3.55 -0.55
N VAL A 142 -4.17 -2.39 -1.17
CA VAL A 142 -3.16 -1.35 -1.37
C VAL A 142 -3.50 -0.10 -0.56
N LEU A 143 -2.65 0.25 0.40
CA LEU A 143 -2.79 1.42 1.28
C LEU A 143 -1.78 2.49 0.87
N ALA A 144 -2.23 3.75 0.76
CA ALA A 144 -1.39 4.88 0.36
C ALA A 144 -1.26 5.92 1.50
N PRO A 145 -0.17 5.90 2.27
CA PRO A 145 0.07 6.87 3.32
C PRO A 145 0.33 8.27 2.74
N ALA A 146 -0.13 9.32 3.42
CA ALA A 146 0.15 10.71 3.12
C ALA A 146 0.91 11.44 4.25
N SER A 147 1.35 10.73 5.26
CA SER A 147 2.16 11.25 6.37
C SER A 147 3.07 10.16 6.92
N VAL A 148 4.09 10.58 7.68
CA VAL A 148 4.97 9.64 8.38
C VAL A 148 4.20 8.88 9.48
N GLN A 149 3.21 9.51 10.10
CA GLN A 149 2.34 8.82 11.05
C GLN A 149 1.59 7.66 10.37
N GLU A 150 1.02 7.89 9.20
CA GLU A 150 0.32 6.84 8.45
C GLU A 150 1.27 5.73 7.95
N MET A 151 2.55 6.05 7.69
CA MET A 151 3.56 5.01 7.41
C MET A 151 3.65 4.01 8.58
N ALA A 152 3.64 4.51 9.82
CA ALA A 152 3.64 3.64 11.01
C ALA A 152 2.32 2.92 11.22
N ASP A 153 1.19 3.64 11.17
CA ASP A 153 -0.14 3.11 11.47
C ASP A 153 -0.57 2.02 10.48
N PHE A 154 -0.18 2.16 9.21
CA PHE A 154 -0.58 1.21 8.17
C PHE A 154 0.18 -0.12 8.23
N VAL A 155 1.27 -0.24 8.99
CA VAL A 155 1.96 -1.52 9.16
C VAL A 155 1.06 -2.54 9.88
N ASP A 156 0.51 -2.16 11.03
CA ASP A 156 -0.39 -3.05 11.80
C ASP A 156 -1.71 -3.29 11.06
N LEU A 157 -2.29 -2.23 10.48
CA LEU A 157 -3.49 -2.32 9.66
C LEU A 157 -3.29 -3.26 8.45
N SER A 158 -2.15 -3.19 7.78
CA SER A 158 -1.86 -4.07 6.64
C SER A 158 -1.76 -5.54 7.06
N PHE A 159 -1.11 -5.83 8.20
CA PHE A 159 -1.11 -7.19 8.73
C PHE A 159 -2.50 -7.65 9.14
N GLU A 160 -3.30 -6.79 9.77
CA GLU A 160 -4.69 -7.11 10.13
C GLU A 160 -5.50 -7.50 8.89
N LEU A 161 -5.49 -6.67 7.86
CA LEU A 161 -6.21 -6.91 6.61
C LEU A 161 -5.68 -8.14 5.87
N ALA A 162 -4.35 -8.29 5.80
CA ALA A 162 -3.73 -9.43 5.14
C ALA A 162 -4.16 -10.76 5.78
N PHE A 163 -4.13 -10.85 7.11
CA PHE A 163 -4.53 -12.07 7.82
C PHE A 163 -6.04 -12.32 7.80
N ARG A 164 -6.86 -11.25 7.93
CA ARG A 164 -8.32 -11.36 7.85
C ARG A 164 -8.78 -11.97 6.55
N TYR A 165 -8.20 -11.54 5.43
CA TYR A 165 -8.59 -11.97 4.10
C TYR A 165 -7.68 -13.04 3.50
N ARG A 166 -6.62 -13.44 4.18
CA ARG A 166 -5.58 -14.30 3.62
C ARG A 166 -5.15 -13.82 2.23
N ASN A 167 -4.65 -12.60 2.19
CA ASN A 167 -4.26 -11.89 0.98
C ASN A 167 -3.05 -11.02 1.24
N PRO A 168 -2.09 -10.88 0.31
CA PRO A 168 -1.03 -9.91 0.51
C PRO A 168 -1.58 -8.49 0.57
N ALA A 169 -1.03 -7.66 1.47
CA ALA A 169 -1.31 -6.24 1.54
C ALA A 169 -0.04 -5.44 1.19
N MET A 170 -0.23 -4.28 0.58
CA MET A 170 0.87 -3.40 0.18
C MET A 170 0.68 -2.00 0.76
N ILE A 171 1.73 -1.46 1.37
CA ILE A 171 1.86 -0.02 1.60
C ILE A 171 2.55 0.57 0.38
N LEU A 172 1.83 1.41 -0.35
CA LEU A 172 2.31 2.11 -1.55
C LEU A 172 2.63 3.56 -1.19
N ALA A 173 3.85 3.80 -0.75
CA ALA A 173 4.37 5.12 -0.44
C ALA A 173 5.18 5.66 -1.62
N ASP A 174 5.42 6.96 -1.61
CA ASP A 174 6.40 7.56 -2.53
C ASP A 174 7.66 8.00 -1.77
N GLY A 175 8.73 8.24 -2.52
CA GLY A 175 10.02 8.61 -1.95
C GLY A 175 10.00 9.91 -1.13
N ALA A 176 9.03 10.80 -1.35
CA ALA A 176 8.89 12.01 -0.53
C ALA A 176 8.42 11.66 0.87
N ILE A 177 7.36 10.84 1.00
CA ILE A 177 6.85 10.38 2.30
C ILE A 177 7.89 9.50 3.01
N GLY A 178 8.58 8.62 2.28
CA GLY A 178 9.61 7.75 2.85
C GLY A 178 10.78 8.50 3.48
N GLN A 179 11.18 9.64 2.88
CA GLN A 179 12.35 10.41 3.30
C GLN A 179 12.05 11.63 4.18
N MET A 180 10.79 12.11 4.21
CA MET A 180 10.44 13.24 5.06
C MET A 180 10.46 12.86 6.54
N MET A 181 10.80 13.85 7.38
CA MET A 181 10.81 13.71 8.84
C MET A 181 9.59 14.38 9.46
N GLU A 182 8.85 13.64 10.27
CA GLU A 182 7.73 14.18 11.06
C GLU A 182 7.76 13.59 12.48
N LYS A 183 7.01 14.22 13.38
CA LYS A 183 6.76 13.67 14.71
C LYS A 183 5.79 12.49 14.58
N VAL A 184 6.18 11.36 15.13
CA VAL A 184 5.42 10.11 15.07
C VAL A 184 5.12 9.61 16.48
N VAL A 185 3.90 9.21 16.70
CA VAL A 185 3.47 8.41 17.85
C VAL A 185 3.51 6.96 17.42
N LEU A 186 4.48 6.21 17.90
CA LEU A 186 4.60 4.80 17.55
C LEU A 186 3.46 3.98 18.19
N PRO A 187 2.96 2.93 17.48
CA PRO A 187 1.94 2.07 18.03
C PRO A 187 2.40 1.40 19.34
N PRO A 188 1.49 1.03 20.25
CA PRO A 188 1.83 0.28 21.44
C PRO A 188 2.48 -1.07 21.05
N PHE A 189 3.43 -1.51 21.87
CA PHE A 189 4.11 -2.78 21.63
C PHE A 189 3.13 -3.95 21.75
N LYS A 190 3.12 -4.80 20.74
CA LYS A 190 2.43 -6.08 20.70
C LYS A 190 3.48 -7.20 20.62
N PRO A 191 3.45 -8.19 21.53
CA PRO A 191 4.35 -9.33 21.42
C PRO A 191 4.06 -10.12 20.14
N ARG A 192 5.07 -10.84 19.67
CA ARG A 192 4.83 -11.83 18.60
C ARG A 192 3.91 -12.93 19.10
N ARG A 193 3.09 -13.48 18.20
CA ARG A 193 2.19 -14.58 18.52
C ARG A 193 2.98 -15.85 18.87
N THR A 194 2.53 -16.56 19.88
CA THR A 194 3.06 -17.88 20.25
C THR A 194 2.72 -18.94 19.18
N GLU A 195 3.38 -20.09 19.24
CA GLU A 195 3.06 -21.19 18.31
C GLU A 195 1.63 -21.68 18.48
N GLU A 196 1.14 -21.73 19.73
CA GLU A 196 -0.25 -22.13 20.03
C GLU A 196 -1.26 -21.15 19.43
N GLU A 197 -1.01 -19.85 19.52
CA GLU A 197 -1.84 -18.81 18.90
C GLU A 197 -1.84 -18.94 17.38
N ILE A 198 -0.66 -19.13 16.76
CA ILE A 198 -0.55 -19.33 15.31
C ILE A 198 -1.32 -20.57 14.86
N ILE A 199 -1.17 -21.70 15.56
CA ILE A 199 -1.89 -22.94 15.25
C ILE A 199 -3.39 -22.75 15.32
N LYS A 200 -3.88 -22.01 16.31
CA LYS A 200 -5.29 -21.72 16.52
C LYS A 200 -5.86 -20.75 15.48
N GLU A 201 -5.14 -19.66 15.19
CA GLU A 201 -5.59 -18.59 14.30
C GLU A 201 -5.34 -18.90 12.82
N CYS A 202 -4.31 -19.67 12.52
CA CYS A 202 -3.89 -20.04 11.18
C CYS A 202 -3.95 -21.57 10.96
N PRO A 203 -5.11 -22.22 11.04
CA PRO A 203 -5.22 -23.68 10.89
C PRO A 203 -4.78 -24.20 9.52
N TRP A 204 -4.64 -23.31 8.55
CA TRP A 204 -4.11 -23.56 7.20
C TRP A 204 -2.58 -23.61 7.14
N ALA A 205 -1.87 -23.07 8.14
CA ALA A 205 -0.42 -22.91 8.11
C ALA A 205 0.34 -24.25 8.15
N THR A 206 1.56 -24.25 7.62
CA THR A 206 2.45 -25.41 7.57
C THR A 206 3.14 -25.64 8.92
N THR A 207 2.37 -25.90 9.95
CA THR A 207 2.81 -26.13 11.34
C THR A 207 3.09 -27.60 11.64
N GLY A 208 3.47 -28.40 10.64
CA GLY A 208 3.66 -29.85 10.78
C GLY A 208 2.33 -30.60 10.78
N ARG A 209 2.38 -31.89 11.15
CA ARG A 209 1.19 -32.77 11.09
C ARG A 209 0.19 -32.51 12.21
N MET A 210 0.65 -32.15 13.41
CA MET A 210 -0.18 -31.74 14.57
C MET A 210 -1.40 -32.65 14.84
N GLY A 211 -1.23 -33.99 14.73
CA GLY A 211 -2.32 -34.97 14.91
C GLY A 211 -3.28 -35.09 13.72
N ARG A 212 -3.17 -34.29 12.68
CA ARG A 212 -3.98 -34.38 11.45
C ARG A 212 -3.63 -35.64 10.65
N LYS A 213 -4.57 -36.11 9.84
CA LYS A 213 -4.33 -37.25 8.92
C LYS A 213 -3.21 -36.96 7.94
N HIS A 214 -3.17 -35.73 7.43
CA HIS A 214 -2.15 -35.21 6.50
C HIS A 214 -1.64 -33.86 6.97
N PRO A 215 -0.38 -33.47 6.67
CA PRO A 215 0.10 -32.11 6.88
C PRO A 215 -0.64 -31.14 5.95
N ASN A 216 -0.66 -29.86 6.30
CA ASN A 216 -1.11 -28.83 5.36
C ASN A 216 -0.08 -28.67 4.23
N ILE A 217 -0.60 -28.53 3.01
CA ILE A 217 0.19 -28.22 1.82
C ILE A 217 -0.32 -26.87 1.30
N ILE A 218 0.60 -25.95 1.10
CA ILE A 218 0.32 -24.63 0.54
C ILE A 218 0.99 -24.55 -0.83
N THR A 219 0.18 -24.35 -1.85
CA THR A 219 0.64 -24.24 -3.24
C THR A 219 -0.35 -23.40 -4.02
N SER A 220 0.12 -22.73 -5.05
CA SER A 220 -0.71 -22.08 -6.10
C SER A 220 -0.82 -22.92 -7.35
N LEU A 221 -0.16 -24.09 -7.41
CA LEU A 221 -0.21 -24.99 -8.57
C LEU A 221 -1.46 -25.85 -8.49
N GLU A 222 -2.29 -25.79 -9.52
CA GLU A 222 -3.38 -26.73 -9.81
C GLU A 222 -3.37 -27.06 -11.30
N LEU A 223 -3.24 -28.33 -11.61
CA LEU A 223 -3.10 -28.79 -13.01
C LEU A 223 -4.45 -29.05 -13.69
N ARG A 224 -5.52 -29.20 -12.92
CA ARG A 224 -6.87 -29.43 -13.45
C ARG A 224 -7.60 -28.11 -13.56
N SER A 225 -8.03 -27.75 -14.77
CA SER A 225 -8.68 -26.47 -15.05
C SER A 225 -9.94 -26.26 -14.23
N GLU A 226 -10.74 -27.31 -14.02
CA GLU A 226 -11.99 -27.24 -13.26
C GLU A 226 -11.74 -26.93 -11.77
N GLU A 227 -10.68 -27.47 -11.19
CA GLU A 227 -10.29 -27.19 -9.82
C GLU A 227 -9.69 -25.78 -9.69
N MET A 228 -8.91 -25.35 -10.68
CA MET A 228 -8.37 -23.98 -10.73
C MET A 228 -9.49 -22.95 -10.84
N GLU A 229 -10.55 -23.22 -11.62
CA GLU A 229 -11.72 -22.35 -11.69
C GLU A 229 -12.40 -22.21 -10.33
N VAL A 230 -12.59 -23.31 -9.59
CA VAL A 230 -13.16 -23.27 -8.22
C VAL A 230 -12.33 -22.40 -7.28
N ILE A 231 -10.99 -22.50 -7.36
CA ILE A 231 -10.08 -21.66 -6.57
C ILE A 231 -10.27 -20.19 -6.94
N ASN A 232 -10.26 -19.86 -8.24
CA ASN A 232 -10.45 -18.50 -8.72
C ASN A 232 -11.81 -17.92 -8.30
N LEU A 233 -12.90 -18.66 -8.42
CA LEU A 233 -14.23 -18.21 -7.98
C LEU A 233 -14.25 -17.89 -6.46
N ARG A 234 -13.56 -18.70 -5.64
CA ARG A 234 -13.40 -18.41 -4.21
C ARG A 234 -12.61 -17.13 -3.96
N ILE A 235 -11.51 -16.92 -4.69
CA ILE A 235 -10.69 -15.71 -4.60
C ILE A 235 -11.51 -14.48 -5.03
N GLN A 236 -12.25 -14.55 -6.13
CA GLN A 236 -13.11 -13.46 -6.60
C GLN A 236 -14.24 -13.13 -5.60
N LYS A 237 -14.80 -14.12 -4.94
CA LYS A 237 -15.79 -13.90 -3.86
C LYS A 237 -15.16 -13.14 -2.68
N LYS A 238 -13.93 -13.48 -2.29
CA LYS A 238 -13.15 -12.76 -1.27
C LYS A 238 -12.92 -11.31 -1.68
N TYR A 239 -12.54 -11.04 -2.92
CA TYR A 239 -12.33 -9.68 -3.42
C TYR A 239 -13.59 -8.83 -3.37
N LYS A 240 -14.74 -9.36 -3.74
CA LYS A 240 -16.02 -8.65 -3.57
C LYS A 240 -16.30 -8.27 -2.12
N GLU A 241 -15.98 -9.15 -1.19
CA GLU A 241 -16.11 -8.84 0.25
C GLU A 241 -15.16 -7.70 0.67
N ILE A 242 -13.92 -7.69 0.18
CA ILE A 242 -12.95 -6.62 0.43
C ILE A 242 -13.45 -5.30 -0.17
N GLU A 243 -13.93 -5.31 -1.42
CA GLU A 243 -14.51 -4.13 -2.09
C GLU A 243 -15.71 -3.52 -1.34
N GLU A 244 -16.48 -4.34 -0.64
CA GLU A 244 -17.63 -3.88 0.13
C GLU A 244 -17.24 -3.31 1.50
N LYS A 245 -16.18 -3.84 2.14
CA LYS A 245 -15.89 -3.59 3.56
C LYS A 245 -14.68 -2.71 3.82
N GLU A 246 -13.70 -2.68 2.91
CA GLU A 246 -12.39 -2.09 3.20
C GLU A 246 -12.10 -0.81 2.39
N VAL A 247 -13.10 -0.19 1.80
CA VAL A 247 -12.95 1.15 1.20
C VAL A 247 -12.68 2.17 2.30
N ARG A 248 -11.56 2.90 2.17
CA ARG A 248 -11.18 3.98 3.08
C ARG A 248 -10.75 5.21 2.30
N PHE A 249 -11.25 6.36 2.68
CA PHE A 249 -10.99 7.64 2.04
C PHE A 249 -11.10 8.78 3.03
N GLU A 250 -10.58 9.94 2.65
CA GLU A 250 -10.70 11.21 3.37
C GLU A 250 -11.35 12.25 2.46
N GLU A 251 -12.28 13.00 3.00
CA GLU A 251 -12.87 14.18 2.35
C GLU A 251 -12.32 15.45 3.01
N TYR A 252 -11.94 16.42 2.19
CA TYR A 252 -11.48 17.72 2.67
C TYR A 252 -12.14 18.85 1.88
N LEU A 253 -12.93 19.70 2.56
CA LEU A 253 -13.63 20.87 2.01
C LEU A 253 -14.50 20.55 0.77
N LEU A 254 -15.23 19.42 0.79
CA LEU A 254 -16.11 19.00 -0.32
C LEU A 254 -17.56 19.48 -0.18
N ASP A 255 -17.99 19.98 0.98
CA ASP A 255 -19.41 20.33 1.23
C ASP A 255 -19.93 21.40 0.29
N ASP A 256 -19.15 22.43 -0.01
CA ASP A 256 -19.47 23.57 -0.88
C ASP A 256 -18.65 23.60 -2.17
N ALA A 257 -17.92 22.50 -2.47
CA ALA A 257 -17.01 22.46 -3.60
C ALA A 257 -17.76 22.43 -4.95
N GLU A 258 -17.31 23.25 -5.89
CA GLU A 258 -17.76 23.26 -7.29
C GLU A 258 -16.88 22.34 -8.16
N TYR A 259 -15.62 22.14 -7.74
CA TYR A 259 -14.65 21.24 -8.36
C TYR A 259 -14.00 20.36 -7.31
N ALA A 260 -13.51 19.22 -7.71
CA ALA A 260 -12.80 18.33 -6.80
C ALA A 260 -11.45 17.90 -7.36
N ILE A 261 -10.49 17.74 -6.45
CA ILE A 261 -9.26 17.01 -6.72
C ILE A 261 -9.42 15.59 -6.16
N VAL A 262 -8.94 14.59 -6.90
CA VAL A 262 -8.73 13.24 -6.37
C VAL A 262 -7.23 12.98 -6.41
N ALA A 263 -6.62 12.67 -5.26
CA ALA A 263 -5.18 12.50 -5.11
C ALA A 263 -4.85 11.58 -3.93
N PHE A 264 -3.70 10.90 -3.97
CA PHE A 264 -3.20 10.06 -2.87
C PHE A 264 -1.75 10.41 -2.51
N GLY A 265 -1.25 9.88 -1.39
CA GLY A 265 0.14 10.04 -0.96
C GLY A 265 0.58 11.50 -0.87
N SER A 266 1.79 11.79 -1.33
CA SER A 266 2.33 13.17 -1.35
C SER A 266 1.55 14.11 -2.25
N ALA A 267 0.96 13.63 -3.37
CA ALA A 267 0.08 14.45 -4.21
C ALA A 267 -1.15 14.96 -3.44
N ALA A 268 -1.73 14.17 -2.52
CA ALA A 268 -2.83 14.63 -1.69
C ALA A 268 -2.42 15.74 -0.69
N ARG A 269 -1.18 15.70 -0.20
CA ARG A 269 -0.62 16.80 0.64
C ARG A 269 -0.51 18.10 -0.15
N ILE A 270 0.01 18.00 -1.38
CA ILE A 270 0.10 19.14 -2.29
C ILE A 270 -1.29 19.67 -2.62
N ALA A 271 -2.24 18.78 -2.90
CA ALA A 271 -3.64 19.15 -3.16
C ALA A 271 -4.25 19.97 -2.02
N LYS A 272 -4.05 19.60 -0.76
CA LYS A 272 -4.55 20.36 0.38
C LYS A 272 -4.04 21.80 0.36
N LYS A 273 -2.73 22.00 0.13
CA LYS A 273 -2.16 23.34 0.02
C LYS A 273 -2.69 24.12 -1.19
N SER A 274 -2.81 23.46 -2.33
CA SER A 274 -3.39 24.06 -3.54
C SER A 274 -4.84 24.48 -3.34
N ILE A 275 -5.63 23.70 -2.61
CA ILE A 275 -7.02 24.01 -2.27
C ILE A 275 -7.11 25.26 -1.40
N GLU A 276 -6.24 25.42 -0.40
CA GLU A 276 -6.18 26.65 0.42
C GLU A 276 -5.92 27.89 -0.46
N ILE A 277 -4.95 27.79 -1.38
CA ILE A 277 -4.60 28.89 -2.29
C ILE A 277 -5.76 29.17 -3.25
N ALA A 278 -6.35 28.14 -3.89
CA ALA A 278 -7.45 28.31 -4.82
C ALA A 278 -8.68 28.94 -4.14
N ARG A 279 -9.02 28.51 -2.93
CA ARG A 279 -10.13 29.07 -2.14
C ARG A 279 -9.89 30.52 -1.73
N SER A 280 -8.66 30.92 -1.42
CA SER A 280 -8.31 32.33 -1.19
C SER A 280 -8.54 33.23 -2.42
N GLN A 281 -8.58 32.62 -3.61
CA GLN A 281 -8.86 33.27 -4.89
C GLN A 281 -10.34 33.11 -5.33
N GLY A 282 -11.21 32.60 -4.46
CA GLY A 282 -12.64 32.42 -4.71
C GLY A 282 -13.04 31.14 -5.47
N ILE A 283 -12.10 30.22 -5.72
CA ILE A 283 -12.36 28.96 -6.41
C ILE A 283 -12.74 27.89 -5.37
N LYS A 284 -13.99 27.43 -5.42
CA LYS A 284 -14.50 26.39 -4.51
C LYS A 284 -14.09 25.00 -4.96
N VAL A 285 -12.96 24.54 -4.48
CA VAL A 285 -12.42 23.21 -4.76
C VAL A 285 -12.21 22.45 -3.45
N GLY A 286 -12.41 21.13 -3.48
CA GLY A 286 -12.17 20.21 -2.36
C GLY A 286 -11.37 18.99 -2.80
N LEU A 287 -11.05 18.10 -1.85
CA LEU A 287 -10.26 16.88 -2.09
C LEU A 287 -11.05 15.65 -1.65
N LEU A 288 -11.07 14.62 -2.49
CA LEU A 288 -11.30 13.24 -2.10
C LEU A 288 -9.97 12.52 -2.19
N ARG A 289 -9.48 12.01 -1.06
CA ARG A 289 -8.23 11.25 -0.97
C ARG A 289 -8.55 9.77 -0.73
N PRO A 290 -8.33 8.87 -1.70
CA PRO A 290 -8.27 7.45 -1.41
C PRO A 290 -7.14 7.16 -0.40
N ILE A 291 -7.46 6.51 0.72
CA ILE A 291 -6.49 5.96 1.69
C ILE A 291 -6.14 4.55 1.27
N ILE A 292 -7.14 3.77 0.86
CA ILE A 292 -6.96 2.48 0.20
C ILE A 292 -7.21 2.70 -1.30
N LEU A 293 -6.21 2.31 -2.10
CA LEU A 293 -6.24 2.46 -3.57
C LEU A 293 -6.87 1.23 -4.23
N TRP A 294 -6.69 0.06 -3.66
CA TRP A 294 -7.47 -1.11 -3.97
C TRP A 294 -7.95 -1.77 -2.67
N PRO A 295 -9.27 -1.87 -2.47
CA PRO A 295 -10.37 -1.47 -3.37
C PRO A 295 -10.49 0.05 -3.52
N PHE A 296 -10.76 0.48 -4.76
CA PHE A 296 -10.93 1.90 -5.08
C PHE A 296 -12.28 2.44 -4.57
N PRO A 297 -12.40 3.68 -4.07
CA PRO A 297 -13.63 4.27 -3.57
C PRO A 297 -14.61 4.69 -4.70
N THR A 298 -14.99 3.75 -5.55
CA THR A 298 -15.82 3.98 -6.74
C THR A 298 -17.15 4.65 -6.42
N LYS A 299 -17.84 4.18 -5.37
CA LYS A 299 -19.15 4.74 -4.97
C LYS A 299 -19.04 6.19 -4.50
N GLU A 300 -17.95 6.51 -3.80
CA GLU A 300 -17.68 7.85 -3.28
C GLU A 300 -17.33 8.82 -4.41
N VAL A 301 -16.53 8.36 -5.38
CA VAL A 301 -16.24 9.14 -6.60
C VAL A 301 -17.51 9.34 -7.45
N GLN A 302 -18.39 8.35 -7.55
CA GLN A 302 -19.70 8.48 -8.21
C GLN A 302 -20.59 9.53 -7.52
N LYS A 303 -20.65 9.51 -6.18
CA LYS A 303 -21.39 10.51 -5.41
C LYS A 303 -20.81 11.91 -5.61
N LEU A 304 -19.48 12.01 -5.62
CA LEU A 304 -18.76 13.25 -5.86
C LEU A 304 -19.09 13.81 -7.26
N ALA A 305 -19.07 12.97 -8.29
CA ALA A 305 -19.44 13.33 -9.66
C ALA A 305 -20.87 13.88 -9.80
N GLY A 306 -21.77 13.51 -8.90
CA GLY A 306 -23.14 14.08 -8.83
C GLY A 306 -23.24 15.47 -8.20
N LYS A 307 -22.15 15.97 -7.59
CA LYS A 307 -22.14 17.23 -6.84
C LYS A 307 -21.27 18.31 -7.47
N VAL A 308 -20.19 17.94 -8.17
CA VAL A 308 -19.19 18.86 -8.70
C VAL A 308 -19.31 19.04 -10.22
N LYS A 309 -18.75 20.14 -10.75
CA LYS A 309 -18.73 20.45 -12.19
C LYS A 309 -17.60 19.74 -12.94
N GLY A 310 -16.55 19.28 -12.22
CA GLY A 310 -15.42 18.59 -12.79
C GLY A 310 -14.47 18.02 -11.72
N ILE A 311 -13.69 17.04 -12.12
CA ILE A 311 -12.72 16.35 -11.25
C ILE A 311 -11.33 16.42 -11.87
N LEU A 312 -10.34 16.81 -11.07
CA LEU A 312 -8.92 16.79 -11.41
C LEU A 312 -8.25 15.61 -10.70
N SER A 313 -7.70 14.66 -11.45
CA SER A 313 -6.72 13.70 -10.90
C SER A 313 -5.38 14.39 -10.78
N LEU A 314 -4.86 14.51 -9.56
CA LEU A 314 -3.51 15.00 -9.30
C LEU A 314 -2.61 13.84 -8.92
N GLU A 315 -1.58 13.59 -9.74
CA GLU A 315 -0.70 12.43 -9.59
C GLU A 315 0.75 12.82 -9.91
N ILE A 316 1.73 12.11 -9.32
CA ILE A 316 3.15 12.26 -9.68
C ILE A 316 3.51 11.16 -10.70
N ASN A 317 2.76 11.15 -11.80
CA ASN A 317 2.92 10.24 -12.94
C ASN A 317 2.19 10.79 -14.18
N ALA A 318 2.13 10.01 -15.26
CA ALA A 318 1.49 10.38 -16.53
C ALA A 318 -0.05 10.18 -16.57
N GLY A 319 -0.67 9.85 -15.44
CA GLY A 319 -2.09 9.56 -15.34
C GLY A 319 -2.34 8.04 -15.30
N GLN A 320 -2.47 7.50 -14.10
CA GLN A 320 -2.82 6.09 -13.86
C GLN A 320 -4.12 5.98 -13.06
N MET A 321 -4.20 6.60 -11.87
CA MET A 321 -5.44 6.61 -11.09
C MET A 321 -6.59 7.31 -11.81
N VAL A 322 -6.29 8.25 -12.69
CA VAL A 322 -7.30 8.94 -13.51
C VAL A 322 -8.17 7.97 -14.32
N GLU A 323 -7.67 6.78 -14.67
CA GLU A 323 -8.47 5.75 -15.35
C GLU A 323 -9.57 5.19 -14.44
N ASP A 324 -9.25 4.89 -13.17
CA ASP A 324 -10.25 4.44 -12.20
C ASP A 324 -11.28 5.54 -11.89
N ILE A 325 -10.84 6.80 -11.81
CA ILE A 325 -11.76 7.94 -11.65
C ILE A 325 -12.71 8.01 -12.83
N ARG A 326 -12.21 7.90 -14.07
CA ARG A 326 -13.03 7.93 -15.30
C ARG A 326 -14.03 6.78 -15.35
N LEU A 327 -13.59 5.58 -14.97
CA LEU A 327 -14.47 4.41 -14.86
C LEU A 327 -15.58 4.66 -13.83
N ALA A 328 -15.23 5.19 -12.66
CA ALA A 328 -16.19 5.48 -11.60
C ALA A 328 -17.20 6.56 -12.00
N VAL A 329 -16.74 7.63 -12.66
CA VAL A 329 -17.58 8.79 -13.06
C VAL A 329 -18.56 8.45 -14.19
N GLU A 330 -18.25 7.46 -15.03
CA GLU A 330 -19.12 7.05 -16.15
C GLU A 330 -19.50 8.21 -17.11
N GLY A 331 -18.61 9.18 -17.27
CA GLY A 331 -18.82 10.34 -18.15
C GLY A 331 -19.78 11.41 -17.62
N LYS A 332 -20.23 11.34 -16.36
CA LYS A 332 -21.19 12.31 -15.78
C LYS A 332 -20.62 13.72 -15.63
N VAL A 333 -19.31 13.83 -15.40
CA VAL A 333 -18.58 15.10 -15.34
C VAL A 333 -17.23 14.98 -16.04
N PRO A 334 -16.64 16.10 -16.50
CA PRO A 334 -15.28 16.08 -17.04
C PRO A 334 -14.28 15.60 -15.99
N VAL A 335 -13.38 14.68 -16.39
CA VAL A 335 -12.25 14.24 -15.60
C VAL A 335 -10.97 14.61 -16.33
N GLN A 336 -10.18 15.47 -15.71
CA GLN A 336 -8.90 15.92 -16.22
C GLN A 336 -7.76 15.34 -15.39
N HIS A 337 -6.56 15.33 -15.94
CA HIS A 337 -5.35 14.92 -15.25
C HIS A 337 -4.34 16.07 -15.25
N PHE A 338 -3.69 16.24 -14.11
CA PHE A 338 -2.47 17.03 -13.99
C PHE A 338 -1.42 16.26 -13.20
N GLY A 339 -0.18 16.23 -13.69
CA GLY A 339 0.90 15.53 -13.01
C GLY A 339 2.27 15.97 -13.51
N ARG A 340 3.31 15.60 -12.75
CA ARG A 340 4.71 15.79 -13.11
C ARG A 340 5.39 14.41 -13.18
N LEU A 341 6.45 14.33 -13.96
CA LEU A 341 7.13 13.08 -14.32
C LEU A 341 8.60 13.12 -13.91
N GLY A 342 9.25 11.94 -13.92
CA GLY A 342 10.70 11.82 -13.75
C GLY A 342 11.23 12.27 -12.39
N GLY A 343 10.40 12.24 -11.35
CA GLY A 343 10.80 12.62 -9.98
C GLY A 343 10.58 14.10 -9.65
N ILE A 344 9.91 14.85 -10.50
CA ILE A 344 9.53 16.24 -10.22
C ILE A 344 8.20 16.23 -9.46
N ILE A 345 8.16 16.94 -8.33
CA ILE A 345 6.95 17.12 -7.52
C ILE A 345 6.23 18.39 -8.00
N PRO A 346 4.89 18.35 -8.22
CA PRO A 346 4.13 19.54 -8.58
C PRO A 346 4.19 20.62 -7.49
N ASP A 347 4.35 21.87 -7.91
CA ASP A 347 4.19 23.02 -7.01
C ASP A 347 2.69 23.31 -6.79
N PRO A 348 2.26 23.73 -5.58
CA PRO A 348 0.86 24.10 -5.33
C PRO A 348 0.28 25.14 -6.29
N ASP A 349 1.07 26.14 -6.73
CA ASP A 349 0.62 27.15 -7.68
C ASP A 349 0.41 26.56 -9.09
N GLU A 350 1.22 25.60 -9.52
CA GLU A 350 1.02 24.85 -10.78
C GLU A 350 -0.32 24.11 -10.78
N VAL A 351 -0.69 23.54 -9.63
CA VAL A 351 -1.99 22.84 -9.47
C VAL A 351 -3.14 23.82 -9.53
N VAL A 352 -3.03 24.99 -8.89
CA VAL A 352 -4.05 26.05 -8.97
C VAL A 352 -4.21 26.54 -10.41
N ASP A 353 -3.12 26.73 -11.13
CA ASP A 353 -3.17 27.13 -12.54
C ASP A 353 -3.75 26.03 -13.44
N ALA A 354 -3.52 24.75 -13.11
CA ALA A 354 -4.16 23.64 -13.80
C ALA A 354 -5.69 23.65 -13.58
N ILE A 355 -6.16 23.86 -12.35
CA ILE A 355 -7.60 23.99 -12.06
C ILE A 355 -8.21 25.10 -12.91
N LYS A 356 -7.62 26.30 -12.93
CA LYS A 356 -8.12 27.45 -13.71
C LYS A 356 -8.15 27.22 -15.22
N ARG A 357 -7.24 26.40 -15.75
CA ARG A 357 -7.16 26.11 -17.19
C ARG A 357 -8.10 25.02 -17.64
N LEU A 358 -8.40 24.08 -16.76
CA LEU A 358 -9.13 22.86 -17.09
C LEU A 358 -10.62 22.98 -16.82
N PHE A 359 -11.03 23.97 -16.04
CA PHE A 359 -12.40 24.23 -15.63
C PHE A 359 -12.75 25.72 -15.73
#